data_379e248ade0307b0a29fad2c53882276
#
_entry.id   379e248ade0307b0a29fad2c53882276
#
_cell.length_a   1.000
_cell.length_b   1.000
_cell.length_c   1.000
_cell.angle_alpha   90.00
_cell.angle_beta   90.00
_cell.angle_gamma   90.00
#
_symmetry.space_group_name_H-M   'P 1'
#
loop_
_entity.id
_entity.type
_entity.pdbx_description
1 polymer ?
#
loop_
_entity_poly.entity_id
_entity_poly.type
_entity_poly.pdbx_seq_one_letter_code
_entity_poly.pdbx_strand_id
1 'polypeptide(L)'
;MFPYDEDEEREKLSWREIDKLKDRSKHVSREKPEFQKKSPKSEWLSKQYRRKAETLFADRKETKDHRTAHSSIHKYHGTDRFNSTVKKYLKEYGLPDDFSTLFLLLEYKDREVVKEVLNLLKEKIGEQSLKIKEGFKSKIGIMAMTSDDEELRELAEKMLEELSQ
;
A
#
# COMPACT_ATOMS: atom_id res chain seq x y z
N MET A 1 67.29 12.05 53.53
CA MET A 1 67.16 13.40 52.99
C MET A 1 66.95 13.23 51.47
N PHE A 2 65.66 13.17 51.10
CA PHE A 2 65.26 12.98 49.67
C PHE A 2 64.92 14.36 49.14
N PRO A 3 65.36 14.72 47.93
CA PRO A 3 64.98 15.99 47.33
C PRO A 3 63.53 15.90 46.86
N TYR A 4 62.77 16.94 47.21
CA TYR A 4 61.42 17.20 46.68
C TYR A 4 61.59 17.52 45.17
N ASP A 5 60.95 16.72 44.33
CA ASP A 5 60.76 17.04 42.92
C ASP A 5 59.78 18.19 42.81
N GLU A 6 60.20 19.31 42.28
CA GLU A 6 59.38 20.44 41.89
C GLU A 6 58.32 19.98 40.90
N ASP A 7 57.08 20.12 41.25
CA ASP A 7 55.93 19.98 40.37
C ASP A 7 56.10 20.97 39.19
N GLU A 8 56.66 20.48 38.10
CA GLU A 8 56.56 21.17 36.81
C GLU A 8 55.02 21.32 36.53
N GLU A 9 54.52 22.54 36.68
CA GLU A 9 53.19 22.95 36.24
C GLU A 9 53.13 22.67 34.72
N ARG A 10 52.63 21.51 34.35
CA ARG A 10 52.26 21.22 32.99
C ARG A 10 51.15 22.15 32.59
N GLU A 11 51.47 23.18 31.79
CA GLU A 11 50.51 24.10 31.24
C GLU A 11 49.33 23.30 30.63
N LYS A 12 48.16 23.48 31.17
CA LYS A 12 46.94 22.83 30.66
C LYS A 12 46.67 23.40 29.30
N LEU A 13 46.77 22.55 28.30
CA LEU A 13 46.43 22.87 26.89
C LEU A 13 45.06 23.48 26.79
N SER A 14 44.94 24.55 26.05
CA SER A 14 43.66 25.19 25.71
C SER A 14 42.75 24.22 24.95
N TRP A 15 41.45 24.30 25.11
CA TRP A 15 40.46 23.52 24.35
C TRP A 15 40.70 23.54 22.85
N ARG A 16 41.16 24.67 22.29
CA ARG A 16 41.56 24.81 20.88
C ARG A 16 42.76 23.97 20.50
N GLU A 17 43.70 23.82 21.40
CA GLU A 17 44.91 22.99 21.18
C GLU A 17 44.56 21.51 21.31
N ILE A 18 43.68 21.16 22.21
CA ILE A 18 43.15 19.80 22.35
C ILE A 18 42.40 19.38 21.08
N ASP A 19 41.55 20.27 20.51
CA ASP A 19 40.85 20.00 19.27
C ASP A 19 41.80 19.86 18.08
N LYS A 20 42.84 20.68 17.99
CA LYS A 20 43.89 20.55 16.98
C LYS A 20 44.67 19.24 17.09
N LEU A 21 44.84 18.73 18.32
CA LEU A 21 45.47 17.43 18.55
C LEU A 21 44.56 16.26 18.18
N LYS A 22 43.26 16.37 18.42
CA LYS A 22 42.24 15.41 17.96
C LYS A 22 42.19 15.33 16.44
N ASP A 23 42.24 16.47 15.75
CA ASP A 23 42.23 16.54 14.28
C ASP A 23 43.50 15.95 13.68
N ARG A 24 44.58 15.78 14.48
CA ARG A 24 45.82 15.12 14.09
C ARG A 24 45.87 13.63 14.39
N SER A 25 44.79 13.04 14.90
CA SER A 25 44.72 11.60 15.15
C SER A 25 45.01 10.80 13.88
N LYS A 26 45.91 9.82 13.98
CA LYS A 26 46.26 8.92 12.87
C LYS A 26 45.09 8.06 12.37
N HIS A 27 44.00 8.01 13.12
CA HIS A 27 42.80 7.23 12.79
C HIS A 27 41.74 8.04 12.07
N VAL A 28 41.89 9.36 11.93
CA VAL A 28 40.98 10.19 11.13
C VAL A 28 41.57 10.28 9.71
N SER A 29 40.96 9.59 8.78
CA SER A 29 41.30 9.73 7.37
C SER A 29 41.06 11.16 6.92
N ARG A 30 42.12 11.88 6.56
CA ARG A 30 42.08 13.27 6.08
C ARG A 30 41.64 13.39 4.63
N GLU A 31 41.65 12.28 3.94
CA GLU A 31 41.13 12.23 2.59
C GLU A 31 39.63 12.34 2.68
N LYS A 32 39.09 13.51 2.30
CA LYS A 32 37.69 13.61 1.96
C LYS A 32 37.46 12.47 0.97
N PRO A 33 36.48 11.56 1.22
CA PRO A 33 36.21 10.53 0.23
C PRO A 33 35.94 11.26 -1.08
N GLU A 34 36.87 11.15 -2.03
CA GLU A 34 36.57 11.54 -3.40
C GLU A 34 35.26 10.85 -3.71
N PHE A 35 34.25 11.63 -4.00
CA PHE A 35 32.94 11.14 -4.42
C PHE A 35 33.21 10.36 -5.70
N GLN A 36 33.56 9.08 -5.55
CA GLN A 36 33.74 8.19 -6.67
C GLN A 36 32.42 8.21 -7.41
N LYS A 37 32.40 8.88 -8.55
CA LYS A 37 31.28 8.87 -9.47
C LYS A 37 30.97 7.40 -9.72
N LYS A 38 29.86 6.92 -9.13
CA LYS A 38 29.44 5.52 -9.27
C LYS A 38 29.41 5.20 -10.76
N SER A 39 30.10 4.15 -11.16
CA SER A 39 30.12 3.77 -12.58
C SER A 39 28.69 3.54 -13.06
N PRO A 40 28.36 3.81 -14.35
CA PRO A 40 27.01 3.58 -14.90
C PRO A 40 26.50 2.16 -14.65
N LYS A 41 27.39 1.16 -14.64
CA LYS A 41 27.06 -0.23 -14.26
C LYS A 41 26.62 -0.35 -12.80
N SER A 42 27.25 0.37 -11.88
CA SER A 42 26.92 0.38 -10.46
C SER A 42 25.57 1.05 -10.21
N GLU A 43 25.23 2.12 -10.93
CA GLU A 43 23.93 2.78 -10.84
C GLU A 43 22.81 1.91 -11.42
N TRP A 44 23.05 1.24 -12.53
CA TRP A 44 22.09 0.33 -13.13
C TRP A 44 21.79 -0.86 -12.21
N LEU A 45 22.82 -1.50 -11.64
CA LEU A 45 22.67 -2.57 -10.64
C LEU A 45 21.90 -2.07 -9.40
N SER A 46 22.24 -0.91 -8.88
CA SER A 46 21.57 -0.30 -7.75
C SER A 46 20.08 -0.04 -8.04
N LYS A 47 19.74 0.42 -9.25
CA LYS A 47 18.35 0.57 -9.70
C LYS A 47 17.64 -0.79 -9.82
N GLN A 48 18.31 -1.82 -10.31
CA GLN A 48 17.72 -3.16 -10.37
C GLN A 48 17.46 -3.76 -8.98
N TYR A 49 18.42 -3.64 -8.05
CA TYR A 49 18.22 -4.11 -6.69
C TYR A 49 17.10 -3.36 -5.98
N ARG A 50 17.03 -2.04 -6.17
CA ARG A 50 15.93 -1.24 -5.61
C ARG A 50 14.57 -1.66 -6.17
N ARG A 51 14.46 -1.87 -7.49
CA ARG A 51 13.23 -2.39 -8.12
C ARG A 51 12.83 -3.76 -7.59
N LYS A 52 13.80 -4.69 -7.44
CA LYS A 52 13.53 -6.01 -6.87
C LYS A 52 13.10 -5.91 -5.41
N ALA A 53 13.72 -5.06 -4.61
CA ALA A 53 13.32 -4.82 -3.25
C ALA A 53 11.90 -4.21 -3.19
N GLU A 54 11.60 -3.20 -4.01
CA GLU A 54 10.28 -2.61 -4.12
C GLU A 54 9.21 -3.65 -4.49
N THR A 55 9.50 -4.58 -5.42
CA THR A 55 8.56 -5.65 -5.78
C THR A 55 8.40 -6.72 -4.71
N LEU A 56 9.40 -6.93 -3.85
CA LEU A 56 9.33 -7.87 -2.73
C LEU A 56 8.58 -7.29 -1.52
N PHE A 57 8.64 -5.97 -1.34
CA PHE A 57 8.02 -5.27 -0.22
C PHE A 57 6.72 -4.55 -0.59
N ALA A 58 6.47 -4.32 -1.89
CA ALA A 58 5.18 -3.80 -2.34
C ALA A 58 4.11 -4.87 -2.13
N ASP A 59 3.08 -4.50 -1.42
CA ASP A 59 1.86 -5.28 -1.37
C ASP A 59 1.41 -5.57 -2.82
N ARG A 60 0.97 -6.78 -3.13
CA ARG A 60 0.54 -7.16 -4.50
C ARG A 60 -0.43 -6.14 -5.11
N LYS A 61 -1.18 -5.44 -4.25
CA LYS A 61 -2.15 -4.40 -4.62
C LYS A 61 -1.52 -3.05 -5.02
N GLU A 62 -0.22 -2.83 -4.83
CA GLU A 62 0.45 -1.58 -5.23
C GLU A 62 1.19 -1.68 -6.58
N THR A 63 1.24 -2.85 -7.18
CA THR A 63 1.96 -3.08 -8.43
C THR A 63 1.26 -2.43 -9.63
N LYS A 64 2.03 -2.12 -10.68
CA LYS A 64 1.46 -1.64 -11.96
C LYS A 64 0.51 -2.65 -12.58
N ASP A 65 0.81 -3.94 -12.43
CA ASP A 65 -0.01 -5.03 -12.96
C ASP A 65 -1.36 -5.08 -12.25
N HIS A 66 -1.38 -4.90 -10.92
CA HIS A 66 -2.63 -4.75 -10.18
C HIS A 66 -3.45 -3.56 -10.67
N ARG A 67 -2.85 -2.37 -10.82
CA ARG A 67 -3.56 -1.18 -11.32
C ARG A 67 -4.15 -1.39 -12.70
N THR A 68 -3.42 -2.09 -13.59
CA THR A 68 -3.90 -2.43 -14.92
C THR A 68 -5.04 -3.44 -14.87
N ALA A 69 -4.91 -4.48 -14.04
CA ALA A 69 -5.95 -5.48 -13.84
C ALA A 69 -7.22 -4.87 -13.23
N HIS A 70 -7.05 -4.02 -12.21
CA HIS A 70 -8.13 -3.26 -11.56
C HIS A 70 -8.87 -2.34 -12.56
N SER A 71 -8.13 -1.52 -13.30
CA SER A 71 -8.68 -0.65 -14.35
C SER A 71 -9.42 -1.43 -15.43
N SER A 72 -8.99 -2.68 -15.72
CA SER A 72 -9.64 -3.54 -16.69
C SER A 72 -11.05 -3.99 -16.26
N ILE A 73 -11.33 -4.10 -14.95
CA ILE A 73 -12.68 -4.39 -14.43
C ILE A 73 -13.64 -3.28 -14.86
N HIS A 74 -13.27 -2.01 -14.62
CA HIS A 74 -14.06 -0.86 -15.03
C HIS A 74 -14.23 -0.77 -16.55
N LYS A 75 -13.15 -1.02 -17.29
CA LYS A 75 -13.15 -0.95 -18.77
C LYS A 75 -14.07 -1.98 -19.41
N TYR A 76 -14.15 -3.18 -18.87
CA TYR A 76 -14.92 -4.28 -19.45
C TYR A 76 -16.28 -4.48 -18.77
N HIS A 77 -16.66 -3.63 -17.82
CA HIS A 77 -17.99 -3.65 -17.22
C HIS A 77 -19.08 -3.53 -18.30
N GLY A 78 -20.13 -4.32 -18.16
CA GLY A 78 -21.21 -4.39 -19.17
C GLY A 78 -20.88 -5.14 -20.46
N THR A 79 -19.69 -5.76 -20.57
CA THR A 79 -19.31 -6.58 -21.72
C THR A 79 -19.19 -8.06 -21.36
N ASP A 80 -19.21 -8.96 -22.35
CA ASP A 80 -19.01 -10.42 -22.15
C ASP A 80 -17.68 -10.75 -21.47
N ARG A 81 -16.67 -9.85 -21.60
CA ARG A 81 -15.35 -10.02 -21.01
C ARG A 81 -15.31 -9.72 -19.51
N PHE A 82 -16.32 -9.06 -18.97
CA PHE A 82 -16.37 -8.67 -17.55
C PHE A 82 -16.12 -9.86 -16.63
N ASN A 83 -16.92 -10.92 -16.77
CA ASN A 83 -16.81 -12.09 -15.91
C ASN A 83 -15.44 -12.77 -15.96
N SER A 84 -14.82 -12.85 -17.14
CA SER A 84 -13.49 -13.43 -17.30
C SER A 84 -12.40 -12.55 -16.68
N THR A 85 -12.56 -11.23 -16.77
CA THR A 85 -11.64 -10.25 -16.18
C THR A 85 -11.71 -10.26 -14.67
N VAL A 86 -12.93 -10.23 -14.11
CA VAL A 86 -13.16 -10.34 -12.66
C VAL A 86 -12.59 -11.63 -12.10
N LYS A 87 -12.85 -12.77 -12.75
CA LYS A 87 -12.30 -14.07 -12.32
C LYS A 87 -10.78 -14.08 -12.24
N LYS A 88 -10.08 -13.50 -13.23
CA LYS A 88 -8.62 -13.38 -13.22
C LYS A 88 -8.14 -12.50 -12.08
N TYR A 89 -8.77 -11.35 -11.92
CA TYR A 89 -8.43 -10.41 -10.86
C TYR A 89 -8.58 -11.02 -9.48
N LEU A 90 -9.73 -11.65 -9.18
CA LEU A 90 -10.01 -12.27 -7.89
C LEU A 90 -9.03 -13.40 -7.57
N LYS A 91 -8.64 -14.19 -8.57
CA LYS A 91 -7.66 -15.28 -8.39
C LYS A 91 -6.28 -14.77 -8.01
N GLU A 92 -5.88 -13.60 -8.51
CA GLU A 92 -4.53 -13.07 -8.36
C GLU A 92 -4.41 -12.11 -7.17
N TYR A 93 -5.41 -11.28 -6.95
CA TYR A 93 -5.38 -10.16 -5.99
C TYR A 93 -6.43 -10.27 -4.88
N GLY A 94 -7.41 -11.15 -5.00
CA GLY A 94 -8.55 -11.22 -4.08
C GLY A 94 -9.58 -10.13 -4.32
N LEU A 95 -10.43 -9.87 -3.33
CA LEU A 95 -11.44 -8.81 -3.41
C LEU A 95 -10.79 -7.42 -3.39
N PRO A 96 -11.29 -6.47 -4.21
CA PRO A 96 -10.84 -5.08 -4.19
C PRO A 96 -11.28 -4.37 -2.91
N ASP A 97 -10.53 -3.33 -2.51
CA ASP A 97 -10.84 -2.57 -1.29
C ASP A 97 -11.68 -1.32 -1.57
N ASP A 98 -11.76 -0.87 -2.81
CA ASP A 98 -12.49 0.34 -3.19
C ASP A 98 -13.98 0.08 -3.43
N PHE A 99 -14.81 0.98 -2.92
CA PHE A 99 -16.27 0.88 -3.00
C PHE A 99 -16.77 0.81 -4.46
N SER A 100 -16.16 1.58 -5.36
CA SER A 100 -16.63 1.65 -6.75
C SER A 100 -16.48 0.33 -7.49
N THR A 101 -15.33 -0.36 -7.30
CA THR A 101 -15.11 -1.67 -7.92
C THR A 101 -15.97 -2.75 -7.27
N LEU A 102 -16.08 -2.75 -5.93
CA LEU A 102 -16.99 -3.66 -5.23
C LEU A 102 -18.43 -3.50 -5.74
N PHE A 103 -18.88 -2.26 -5.98
CA PHE A 103 -20.21 -2.00 -6.51
C PHE A 103 -20.41 -2.61 -7.91
N LEU A 104 -19.40 -2.59 -8.78
CA LEU A 104 -19.46 -3.26 -10.09
C LEU A 104 -19.50 -4.79 -9.96
N LEU A 105 -18.81 -5.36 -8.95
CA LEU A 105 -18.80 -6.80 -8.73
C LEU A 105 -20.17 -7.37 -8.33
N LEU A 106 -21.14 -6.54 -7.95
CA LEU A 106 -22.52 -6.99 -7.74
C LEU A 106 -23.17 -7.59 -9.01
N GLU A 107 -22.61 -7.32 -10.20
CA GLU A 107 -23.04 -7.89 -11.48
C GLU A 107 -22.25 -9.15 -11.87
N TYR A 108 -21.37 -9.63 -10.99
CA TYR A 108 -20.60 -10.82 -11.26
C TYR A 108 -21.46 -12.08 -11.16
N LYS A 109 -21.13 -13.10 -11.98
CA LYS A 109 -21.93 -14.33 -12.06
C LYS A 109 -21.84 -15.23 -10.83
N ASP A 110 -20.73 -15.17 -10.10
CA ASP A 110 -20.49 -16.03 -8.96
C ASP A 110 -21.20 -15.47 -7.72
N ARG A 111 -22.24 -16.15 -7.29
CA ARG A 111 -23.14 -15.72 -6.20
C ARG A 111 -22.43 -15.66 -4.86
N GLU A 112 -21.52 -16.58 -4.58
CA GLU A 112 -20.74 -16.55 -3.33
C GLU A 112 -19.88 -15.29 -3.24
N VAL A 113 -19.22 -14.93 -4.33
CA VAL A 113 -18.45 -13.69 -4.39
C VAL A 113 -19.36 -12.47 -4.20
N VAL A 114 -20.54 -12.48 -4.80
CA VAL A 114 -21.52 -11.37 -4.64
C VAL A 114 -21.98 -11.23 -3.20
N LYS A 115 -22.20 -12.32 -2.46
CA LYS A 115 -22.54 -12.29 -1.03
C LYS A 115 -21.42 -11.68 -0.19
N GLU A 116 -20.17 -12.06 -0.45
CA GLU A 116 -19.01 -11.47 0.22
C GLU A 116 -18.89 -9.97 -0.08
N VAL A 117 -19.05 -9.60 -1.35
CA VAL A 117 -19.04 -8.19 -1.80
C VAL A 117 -20.14 -7.37 -1.12
N LEU A 118 -21.36 -7.91 -0.98
CA LEU A 118 -22.44 -7.25 -0.27
C LEU A 118 -22.10 -6.96 1.18
N ASN A 119 -21.52 -7.91 1.89
CA ASN A 119 -21.08 -7.73 3.27
C ASN A 119 -20.01 -6.62 3.39
N LEU A 120 -19.01 -6.59 2.50
CA LEU A 120 -17.99 -5.55 2.48
C LEU A 120 -18.59 -4.16 2.14
N LEU A 121 -19.54 -4.10 1.20
CA LEU A 121 -20.21 -2.86 0.86
C LEU A 121 -21.06 -2.32 2.02
N LYS A 122 -21.70 -3.21 2.79
CA LYS A 122 -22.43 -2.85 4.01
C LYS A 122 -21.53 -2.13 5.02
N GLU A 123 -20.32 -2.62 5.24
CA GLU A 123 -19.37 -1.99 6.16
C GLU A 123 -18.92 -0.60 5.67
N LYS A 124 -18.72 -0.46 4.36
CA LYS A 124 -18.17 0.75 3.75
C LYS A 124 -19.20 1.82 3.38
N ILE A 125 -20.50 1.47 3.33
CA ILE A 125 -21.55 2.40 2.89
C ILE A 125 -21.71 3.60 3.83
N GLY A 126 -21.42 3.42 5.12
CA GLY A 126 -21.53 4.48 6.13
C GLY A 126 -20.72 5.73 5.78
N GLU A 127 -19.54 5.53 5.18
CA GLU A 127 -18.58 6.59 4.81
C GLU A 127 -18.89 7.25 3.46
N GLN A 128 -19.86 6.74 2.70
CA GLN A 128 -20.15 7.21 1.36
C GLN A 128 -21.09 8.42 1.35
N SER A 129 -21.03 9.20 0.25
CA SER A 129 -21.94 10.33 0.05
C SER A 129 -23.40 9.87 -0.10
N LEU A 130 -24.35 10.76 0.22
CA LEU A 130 -25.81 10.47 0.12
C LEU A 130 -26.20 9.94 -1.26
N LYS A 131 -25.66 10.53 -2.32
CA LYS A 131 -25.92 10.08 -3.71
C LYS A 131 -25.49 8.63 -3.95
N ILE A 132 -24.36 8.22 -3.40
CA ILE A 132 -23.86 6.85 -3.52
C ILE A 132 -24.72 5.90 -2.68
N LYS A 133 -25.13 6.32 -1.49
CA LYS A 133 -26.04 5.55 -0.62
C LYS A 133 -27.38 5.29 -1.30
N GLU A 134 -27.97 6.29 -1.94
CA GLU A 134 -29.23 6.15 -2.69
C GLU A 134 -29.07 5.22 -3.90
N GLY A 135 -27.98 5.37 -4.66
CA GLY A 135 -27.67 4.46 -5.77
C GLY A 135 -27.47 3.01 -5.33
N PHE A 136 -26.78 2.81 -4.20
CA PHE A 136 -26.58 1.50 -3.61
C PHE A 136 -27.93 0.90 -3.13
N LYS A 137 -28.75 1.66 -2.40
CA LYS A 137 -30.05 1.25 -1.96
C LYS A 137 -30.97 0.83 -3.13
N SER A 138 -30.94 1.60 -4.22
CA SER A 138 -31.69 1.27 -5.44
C SER A 138 -31.19 -0.05 -6.06
N LYS A 139 -29.85 -0.26 -6.16
CA LYS A 139 -29.30 -1.50 -6.71
C LYS A 139 -29.66 -2.72 -5.87
N ILE A 140 -29.54 -2.61 -4.54
CA ILE A 140 -29.93 -3.67 -3.61
C ILE A 140 -31.42 -3.99 -3.73
N GLY A 141 -32.28 -2.97 -3.87
CA GLY A 141 -33.73 -3.15 -4.10
C GLY A 141 -34.03 -3.95 -5.36
N ILE A 142 -33.33 -3.66 -6.44
CA ILE A 142 -33.45 -4.45 -7.68
C ILE A 142 -33.02 -5.90 -7.43
N MET A 143 -31.86 -6.11 -6.75
CA MET A 143 -31.36 -7.46 -6.45
C MET A 143 -32.36 -8.27 -5.59
N ALA A 144 -32.98 -7.65 -4.57
CA ALA A 144 -33.97 -8.28 -3.74
C ALA A 144 -35.19 -8.76 -4.54
N MET A 145 -35.57 -8.00 -5.59
CA MET A 145 -36.72 -8.34 -6.45
C MET A 145 -36.37 -9.34 -7.56
N THR A 146 -35.15 -9.32 -8.08
CA THR A 146 -34.80 -10.03 -9.32
C THR A 146 -33.85 -11.21 -9.13
N SER A 147 -33.29 -11.40 -7.93
CA SER A 147 -32.37 -12.50 -7.68
C SER A 147 -33.08 -13.86 -7.69
N ASP A 148 -32.55 -14.81 -8.46
CA ASP A 148 -33.02 -16.20 -8.45
C ASP A 148 -32.51 -16.98 -7.24
N ASP A 149 -31.48 -16.46 -6.55
CA ASP A 149 -30.90 -17.04 -5.35
C ASP A 149 -31.62 -16.52 -4.11
N GLU A 150 -32.21 -17.43 -3.35
CA GLU A 150 -33.04 -17.09 -2.17
C GLU A 150 -32.18 -16.47 -1.05
N GLU A 151 -30.99 -17.01 -0.81
CA GLU A 151 -30.07 -16.47 0.21
C GLU A 151 -29.59 -15.06 -0.14
N LEU A 152 -29.32 -14.83 -1.42
CA LEU A 152 -28.92 -13.51 -1.89
C LEU A 152 -30.06 -12.49 -1.78
N ARG A 153 -31.30 -12.92 -2.07
CA ARG A 153 -32.48 -12.11 -1.93
C ARG A 153 -32.73 -11.72 -0.47
N GLU A 154 -32.70 -12.71 0.45
CA GLU A 154 -32.87 -12.45 1.88
C GLU A 154 -31.79 -11.51 2.43
N LEU A 155 -30.52 -11.68 1.98
CA LEU A 155 -29.42 -10.81 2.37
C LEU A 155 -29.66 -9.37 1.89
N ALA A 156 -30.13 -9.21 0.65
CA ALA A 156 -30.44 -7.91 0.08
C ALA A 156 -31.63 -7.24 0.82
N GLU A 157 -32.69 -7.99 1.15
CA GLU A 157 -33.85 -7.48 1.91
C GLU A 157 -33.43 -7.00 3.30
N LYS A 158 -32.68 -7.80 4.06
CA LYS A 158 -32.15 -7.40 5.37
C LYS A 158 -31.31 -6.13 5.30
N MET A 159 -30.50 -6.03 4.26
CA MET A 159 -29.67 -4.85 4.05
C MET A 159 -30.48 -3.60 3.72
N LEU A 160 -31.60 -3.74 2.95
CA LEU A 160 -32.51 -2.64 2.68
C LEU A 160 -33.19 -2.13 3.94
N GLU A 161 -33.64 -3.02 4.82
CA GLU A 161 -34.24 -2.65 6.09
C GLU A 161 -33.28 -1.83 6.96
N GLU A 162 -32.02 -2.29 7.07
CA GLU A 162 -30.98 -1.60 7.83
C GLU A 162 -30.61 -0.21 7.25
N LEU A 163 -30.61 -0.08 5.91
CA LEU A 163 -30.30 1.19 5.23
C LEU A 163 -31.51 2.16 5.23
N SER A 164 -32.65 1.73 5.71
CA SER A 164 -33.89 2.53 5.76
C SER A 164 -34.16 3.12 7.14
N GLN A 165 -33.39 2.69 8.14
CA GLN A 165 -33.38 3.24 9.50
C GLN A 165 -32.46 4.44 9.61
#